data_545a6730564a6026827d15abd9a2d651
#
_entry.id   545a6730564a6026827d15abd9a2d651
#
_cell.length_a   1.000
_cell.length_b   1.000
_cell.length_c   1.000
_cell.angle_alpha   90.00
_cell.angle_beta   90.00
_cell.angle_gamma   90.00
#
_symmetry.space_group_name_H-M   'P 1'
#
loop_
_entity.id
_entity.type
_entity.pdbx_description
1 polymer ?
#
loop_
_entity_poly.entity_id
_entity_poly.type
_entity_poly.pdbx_seq_one_letter_code
_entity_poly.pdbx_strand_id
1 'polypeptide(L)'
;GMLGLLLSYFWEKININNENHFYSEHPLYGGIMPLGGPFLTNGELDFIEDWIWAGAPESGIVADPIILNDNSTYEPPEFQPLDPPELGMQYHIGPFDVYPNTEREFVYYVPPVQDEYFIRRVEMVMAPGSHHFIAYQFSENWQWGEPDPYTYRDIHAPYEDVFFNQLMAMQAINEHIFVFGSQWPAWSYSFPEGVALRVASEYGLDLNPHYFNY
;
A
#
# COMPACT_ATOMS: atom_id res chain seq x y z
N GLY A 1 -28.97 -2.94 14.98
CA GLY A 1 -29.47 -3.95 14.05
C GLY A 1 -28.65 -3.97 12.75
N MET A 2 -28.97 -4.86 11.82
CA MET A 2 -28.23 -5.05 10.55
C MET A 2 -28.14 -3.78 9.70
N LEU A 3 -29.16 -2.92 9.72
CA LEU A 3 -29.14 -1.64 9.01
C LEU A 3 -28.08 -0.68 9.57
N GLY A 4 -27.92 -0.63 10.87
CA GLY A 4 -26.89 0.22 11.52
C GLY A 4 -25.47 -0.24 11.19
N LEU A 5 -25.23 -1.55 11.07
CA LEU A 5 -23.93 -2.09 10.64
C LEU A 5 -23.65 -1.78 9.16
N LEU A 6 -24.65 -1.85 8.29
CA LEU A 6 -24.53 -1.47 6.89
C LEU A 6 -24.22 0.02 6.75
N LEU A 7 -24.91 0.89 7.48
CA LEU A 7 -24.70 2.33 7.43
C LEU A 7 -23.31 2.71 7.96
N SER A 8 -22.84 2.09 9.04
CA SER A 8 -21.48 2.33 9.52
C SER A 8 -20.41 1.86 8.52
N TYR A 9 -20.66 0.72 7.85
CA TYR A 9 -19.78 0.24 6.80
C TYR A 9 -19.70 1.21 5.61
N PHE A 10 -20.84 1.72 5.14
CA PHE A 10 -20.86 2.71 4.06
C PHE A 10 -20.22 4.02 4.48
N TRP A 11 -20.47 4.47 5.70
CA TRP A 11 -19.84 5.68 6.24
C TRP A 11 -18.32 5.56 6.24
N GLU A 12 -17.78 4.48 6.76
CA GLU A 12 -16.33 4.29 6.79
C GLU A 12 -15.73 4.17 5.39
N LYS A 13 -16.43 3.54 4.45
CA LYS A 13 -16.02 3.50 3.05
C LYS A 13 -15.92 4.88 2.40
N ILE A 14 -16.86 5.74 2.69
CA ILE A 14 -16.90 7.11 2.17
C ILE A 14 -15.86 7.96 2.89
N ASN A 15 -15.76 7.82 4.18
CA ASN A 15 -14.87 8.60 5.03
C ASN A 15 -13.39 8.23 4.87
N ILE A 16 -13.08 7.15 4.18
CA ILE A 16 -11.69 6.82 3.79
C ILE A 16 -11.08 7.89 2.86
N ASN A 17 -11.92 8.73 2.26
CA ASN A 17 -11.48 9.93 1.56
C ASN A 17 -11.11 11.07 2.52
N ASN A 18 -11.41 10.94 3.81
CA ASN A 18 -11.07 11.91 4.82
C ASN A 18 -9.72 11.57 5.47
N GLU A 19 -8.99 12.61 5.88
CA GLU A 19 -7.69 12.54 6.52
C GLU A 19 -7.58 11.47 7.63
N ASN A 20 -8.60 11.41 8.49
CA ASN A 20 -8.58 10.52 9.66
C ASN A 20 -8.73 9.03 9.31
N HIS A 21 -9.12 8.71 8.10
CA HIS A 21 -9.40 7.34 7.67
C HIS A 21 -8.56 6.87 6.48
N PHE A 22 -7.69 7.72 5.96
CA PHE A 22 -6.78 7.34 4.88
C PHE A 22 -5.89 6.15 5.28
N TYR A 23 -5.61 6.03 6.56
CA TYR A 23 -4.85 4.93 7.18
C TYR A 23 -5.73 4.05 8.06
N SER A 24 -6.99 3.83 7.69
CA SER A 24 -7.93 2.99 8.46
C SER A 24 -7.31 1.63 8.81
N GLU A 25 -7.43 1.22 10.07
CA GLU A 25 -6.95 -0.07 10.57
C GLU A 25 -7.79 -1.26 10.08
N HIS A 26 -8.83 -1.01 9.28
CA HIS A 26 -9.77 -2.03 8.82
C HIS A 26 -9.55 -2.44 7.37
N PRO A 27 -8.72 -3.48 7.12
CA PRO A 27 -8.40 -3.93 5.76
C PRO A 27 -9.62 -4.45 4.97
N LEU A 28 -10.76 -4.64 5.63
CA LEU A 28 -11.99 -5.14 5.00
C LEU A 28 -12.79 -4.07 4.23
N TYR A 29 -12.48 -2.78 4.42
CA TYR A 29 -13.23 -1.70 3.78
C TYR A 29 -12.87 -1.45 2.31
N GLY A 30 -11.75 -2.01 1.84
CA GLY A 30 -11.30 -1.91 0.43
C GLY A 30 -10.82 -0.51 0.03
N GLY A 31 -10.88 -0.20 -1.25
CA GLY A 31 -10.36 1.06 -1.81
C GLY A 31 -11.25 2.27 -1.56
N ILE A 32 -10.67 3.45 -1.79
CA ILE A 32 -11.34 4.75 -1.71
C ILE A 32 -12.51 4.79 -2.71
N MET A 33 -13.60 5.42 -2.31
CA MET A 33 -14.79 5.63 -3.14
C MET A 33 -15.01 7.13 -3.39
N PRO A 34 -15.44 7.54 -4.61
CA PRO A 34 -15.72 6.71 -5.80
C PRO A 34 -14.48 6.02 -6.36
N LEU A 35 -14.62 4.79 -6.82
CA LEU A 35 -13.52 4.05 -7.42
C LEU A 35 -13.01 4.76 -8.69
N GLY A 36 -11.70 5.06 -8.74
CA GLY A 36 -11.10 5.81 -9.84
C GLY A 36 -11.40 7.32 -9.83
N GLY A 37 -11.99 7.81 -8.76
CA GLY A 37 -12.29 9.15 -8.38
C GLY A 37 -12.52 10.23 -9.17
N PRO A 38 -12.77 11.51 -8.98
CA PRO A 38 -12.03 12.33 -8.00
C PRO A 38 -12.45 12.04 -6.55
N PHE A 39 -11.62 12.48 -5.61
CA PHE A 39 -12.02 12.51 -4.20
C PHE A 39 -13.29 13.34 -4.04
N LEU A 40 -14.16 12.90 -3.13
CA LEU A 40 -15.29 13.73 -2.72
C LEU A 40 -14.77 14.98 -1.98
N THR A 41 -15.47 16.09 -2.13
CA THR A 41 -15.22 17.28 -1.34
C THR A 41 -15.61 17.05 0.13
N ASN A 42 -15.04 17.79 1.03
CA ASN A 42 -15.44 17.73 2.45
C ASN A 42 -16.93 18.03 2.63
N GLY A 43 -17.47 18.99 1.88
CA GLY A 43 -18.90 19.27 1.91
C GLY A 43 -19.77 18.12 1.41
N GLU A 44 -19.32 17.34 0.40
CA GLU A 44 -20.02 16.14 -0.04
C GLU A 44 -19.94 15.02 1.00
N LEU A 45 -18.81 14.88 1.68
CA LEU A 45 -18.64 13.92 2.77
C LEU A 45 -19.54 14.24 3.94
N ASP A 46 -19.57 15.49 4.39
CA ASP A 46 -20.40 15.96 5.50
C ASP A 46 -21.90 15.81 5.16
N PHE A 47 -22.29 16.09 3.91
CA PHE A 47 -23.68 15.90 3.48
C PHE A 47 -24.10 14.42 3.51
N ILE A 48 -23.22 13.53 3.09
CA ILE A 48 -23.49 12.08 3.14
C ILE A 48 -23.51 11.60 4.59
N GLU A 49 -22.66 12.12 5.45
CA GLU A 49 -22.67 11.83 6.88
C GLU A 49 -24.01 12.17 7.51
N ASP A 50 -24.47 13.41 7.32
CA ASP A 50 -25.74 13.87 7.83
C ASP A 50 -26.91 13.02 7.31
N TRP A 51 -26.89 12.66 6.03
CA TRP A 51 -27.89 11.76 5.45
C TRP A 51 -27.89 10.37 6.10
N ILE A 52 -26.73 9.80 6.38
CA ILE A 52 -26.60 8.50 7.05
C ILE A 52 -27.12 8.60 8.48
N TRP A 53 -26.73 9.65 9.23
CA TRP A 53 -27.18 9.84 10.60
C TRP A 53 -28.68 10.10 10.71
N ALA A 54 -29.29 10.72 9.69
CA ALA A 54 -30.74 10.86 9.60
C ALA A 54 -31.47 9.54 9.29
N GLY A 55 -30.76 8.41 9.12
CA GLY A 55 -31.31 7.10 8.81
C GLY A 55 -31.42 6.80 7.31
N ALA A 56 -30.68 7.52 6.48
CA ALA A 56 -30.60 7.37 5.03
C ALA A 56 -31.99 7.37 4.36
N PRO A 57 -32.85 8.38 4.59
CA PRO A 57 -34.19 8.41 4.00
C PRO A 57 -34.13 8.55 2.48
N GLU A 58 -35.10 7.96 1.79
CA GLU A 58 -35.18 8.02 0.32
C GLU A 58 -35.50 9.43 -0.19
N SER A 59 -36.14 10.27 0.64
CA SER A 59 -36.54 11.61 0.28
C SER A 59 -36.60 12.50 1.53
N GLY A 60 -36.49 13.81 1.33
CA GLY A 60 -36.57 14.81 2.40
C GLY A 60 -35.30 15.65 2.48
N ILE A 61 -35.32 16.64 3.39
CA ILE A 61 -34.16 17.47 3.70
C ILE A 61 -33.55 16.92 4.98
N VAL A 62 -32.32 16.43 4.90
CA VAL A 62 -31.61 15.80 6.03
C VAL A 62 -30.40 16.61 6.49
N ALA A 63 -29.91 17.51 5.63
CA ALA A 63 -28.76 18.36 5.90
C ALA A 63 -29.00 19.76 5.32
N ASP A 64 -28.32 20.78 5.82
CA ASP A 64 -28.30 22.10 5.22
C ASP A 64 -27.48 22.04 3.92
N PRO A 65 -28.08 22.33 2.75
CA PRO A 65 -27.37 22.29 1.49
C PRO A 65 -26.19 23.29 1.41
N ILE A 66 -26.07 24.23 2.33
CA ILE A 66 -24.94 25.16 2.38
C ILE A 66 -23.61 24.44 2.60
N ILE A 67 -23.59 23.28 3.25
CA ILE A 67 -22.39 22.50 3.48
C ILE A 67 -21.73 22.06 2.16
N LEU A 68 -22.52 21.87 1.09
CA LEU A 68 -22.00 21.56 -0.24
C LEU A 68 -21.20 22.70 -0.90
N ASN A 69 -21.13 23.89 -0.30
CA ASN A 69 -20.26 24.96 -0.74
C ASN A 69 -18.80 24.76 -0.31
N ASP A 70 -18.53 23.84 0.60
CA ASP A 70 -17.16 23.46 0.91
C ASP A 70 -16.60 22.54 -0.19
N ASN A 71 -15.84 23.15 -1.08
CA ASN A 71 -15.17 22.46 -2.19
C ASN A 71 -13.74 22.01 -1.83
N SER A 72 -13.33 22.12 -0.57
CA SER A 72 -12.06 21.56 -0.14
C SER A 72 -12.09 20.03 -0.25
N THR A 73 -10.93 19.43 -0.50
CA THR A 73 -10.76 17.98 -0.57
C THR A 73 -9.65 17.58 0.38
N TYR A 74 -9.63 16.30 0.73
CA TYR A 74 -8.50 15.76 1.48
C TYR A 74 -7.20 15.96 0.69
N GLU A 75 -6.23 16.52 1.36
CA GLU A 75 -4.85 16.62 0.86
C GLU A 75 -4.01 15.63 1.65
N PRO A 76 -3.48 14.55 0.99
CA PRO A 76 -2.61 13.62 1.70
C PRO A 76 -1.38 14.34 2.25
N PRO A 77 -0.91 13.96 3.44
CA PRO A 77 0.29 14.56 4.01
C PRO A 77 1.47 14.36 3.06
N GLU A 78 2.38 15.33 3.05
CA GLU A 78 3.61 15.22 2.28
C GLU A 78 4.38 13.95 2.72
N PHE A 79 4.83 13.18 1.75
CA PHE A 79 5.62 11.98 2.02
C PHE A 79 6.89 12.32 2.81
N GLN A 80 7.05 11.70 3.96
CA GLN A 80 8.25 11.81 4.78
C GLN A 80 8.92 10.45 4.86
N PRO A 81 10.16 10.32 4.37
CA PRO A 81 10.92 9.08 4.51
C PRO A 81 11.20 8.81 6.00
N LEU A 82 11.35 7.52 6.33
CA LEU A 82 11.78 7.13 7.67
C LEU A 82 13.22 7.60 7.93
N ASP A 83 13.48 8.02 9.16
CA ASP A 83 14.83 8.23 9.63
C ASP A 83 15.63 6.92 9.62
N PRO A 84 16.95 6.97 9.36
CA PRO A 84 17.80 5.80 9.48
C PRO A 84 17.70 5.17 10.87
N PRO A 85 17.54 3.85 10.99
CA PRO A 85 17.44 3.20 12.29
C PRO A 85 18.79 3.25 13.04
N GLU A 86 18.76 3.35 14.37
CA GLU A 86 19.96 3.23 15.18
C GLU A 86 20.59 1.83 15.09
N LEU A 87 19.74 0.81 14.95
CA LEU A 87 20.12 -0.60 14.79
C LEU A 87 19.23 -1.22 13.70
N GLY A 88 19.85 -1.89 12.75
CA GLY A 88 19.16 -2.57 11.66
C GLY A 88 19.58 -2.10 10.29
N MET A 89 18.74 -2.36 9.31
CA MET A 89 18.97 -2.04 7.90
C MET A 89 17.81 -1.18 7.39
N GLN A 90 18.12 -0.23 6.54
CA GLN A 90 17.14 0.58 5.83
C GLN A 90 17.34 0.39 4.33
N TYR A 91 16.23 0.13 3.65
CA TYR A 91 16.19 0.07 2.19
C TYR A 91 15.38 1.24 1.66
N HIS A 92 15.85 1.83 0.58
CA HIS A 92 15.16 2.90 -0.13
C HIS A 92 15.03 2.52 -1.59
N ILE A 93 13.81 2.57 -2.12
CA ILE A 93 13.52 2.34 -3.52
C ILE A 93 13.07 3.66 -4.13
N GLY A 94 13.73 4.07 -5.18
CA GLY A 94 13.43 5.31 -5.88
C GLY A 94 14.61 6.28 -5.94
N PRO A 95 14.41 7.45 -6.58
CA PRO A 95 13.16 7.83 -7.25
C PRO A 95 12.90 7.02 -8.53
N PHE A 96 11.61 6.86 -8.88
CA PHE A 96 11.18 6.27 -10.14
C PHE A 96 9.86 6.92 -10.59
N ASP A 97 9.60 6.88 -11.90
CA ASP A 97 8.39 7.46 -12.47
C ASP A 97 7.29 6.42 -12.61
N VAL A 98 6.05 6.84 -12.37
CA VAL A 98 4.83 6.12 -12.75
C VAL A 98 4.09 7.00 -13.75
N TYR A 99 3.92 6.52 -14.99
CA TYR A 99 3.33 7.34 -16.05
C TYR A 99 1.84 7.61 -15.77
N PRO A 100 1.32 8.78 -16.20
CA PRO A 100 -0.09 9.10 -16.03
C PRO A 100 -1.00 8.04 -16.64
N ASN A 101 -2.08 7.71 -15.95
CA ASN A 101 -3.07 6.68 -16.28
C ASN A 101 -2.46 5.27 -16.47
N THR A 102 -1.42 4.97 -15.70
CA THR A 102 -0.80 3.64 -15.67
C THR A 102 -0.58 3.16 -14.24
N GLU A 103 -0.33 1.89 -14.14
CA GLU A 103 0.25 1.27 -12.94
C GLU A 103 1.70 0.87 -13.21
N ARG A 104 2.49 0.80 -12.16
CA ARG A 104 3.84 0.24 -12.21
C ARG A 104 4.05 -0.71 -11.06
N GLU A 105 4.29 -1.96 -11.39
CA GLU A 105 4.71 -2.99 -10.47
C GLU A 105 6.04 -3.57 -10.95
N PHE A 106 6.98 -3.72 -10.05
CA PHE A 106 8.29 -4.27 -10.37
C PHE A 106 8.85 -5.04 -9.19
N VAL A 107 9.93 -5.75 -9.46
CA VAL A 107 10.75 -6.39 -8.42
C VAL A 107 12.12 -5.72 -8.39
N TYR A 108 12.60 -5.44 -7.19
CA TYR A 108 13.84 -4.71 -6.94
C TYR A 108 14.73 -5.51 -6.01
N TYR A 109 15.80 -6.04 -6.56
CA TYR A 109 16.69 -6.91 -5.81
C TYR A 109 17.67 -6.13 -4.94
N VAL A 110 17.77 -6.53 -3.68
CA VAL A 110 18.74 -6.04 -2.71
C VAL A 110 19.64 -7.18 -2.27
N PRO A 111 20.96 -7.09 -2.52
CA PRO A 111 21.91 -8.13 -2.11
C PRO A 111 21.90 -8.35 -0.60
N PRO A 112 22.30 -9.53 -0.14
CA PRO A 112 22.39 -9.82 1.28
C PRO A 112 23.48 -8.97 1.94
N VAL A 113 23.18 -8.44 3.13
CA VAL A 113 24.19 -7.77 3.97
C VAL A 113 24.95 -8.80 4.80
N GLN A 114 24.29 -9.91 5.09
CA GLN A 114 24.85 -11.06 5.82
C GLN A 114 23.99 -12.31 5.51
N ASP A 115 24.56 -13.48 5.69
CA ASP A 115 23.93 -14.76 5.33
C ASP A 115 22.65 -15.07 6.12
N GLU A 116 22.55 -14.56 7.33
CA GLU A 116 21.38 -14.75 8.20
C GLU A 116 21.20 -13.57 9.14
N TYR A 117 19.95 -13.17 9.31
CA TYR A 117 19.56 -12.19 10.32
C TYR A 117 18.14 -12.41 10.83
N PHE A 118 17.82 -11.76 11.95
CA PHE A 118 16.55 -11.90 12.63
C PHE A 118 15.84 -10.54 12.69
N ILE A 119 14.64 -10.47 12.09
CA ILE A 119 13.81 -9.28 12.09
C ILE A 119 12.95 -9.28 13.36
N ARG A 120 13.14 -8.30 14.22
CA ARG A 120 12.30 -8.07 15.40
C ARG A 120 11.25 -7.00 15.18
N ARG A 121 11.52 -6.05 14.30
CA ARG A 121 10.63 -4.95 13.96
C ARG A 121 10.80 -4.60 12.49
N VAL A 122 9.70 -4.26 11.86
CA VAL A 122 9.65 -3.69 10.52
C VAL A 122 8.90 -2.37 10.59
N GLU A 123 9.43 -1.37 9.93
CA GLU A 123 8.75 -0.10 9.67
C GLU A 123 8.83 0.19 8.19
N MET A 124 7.76 0.76 7.66
CA MET A 124 7.64 1.05 6.24
C MET A 124 6.80 2.29 6.02
N VAL A 125 7.22 3.12 5.08
CA VAL A 125 6.42 4.20 4.52
C VAL A 125 6.54 4.16 3.00
N MET A 126 5.43 4.44 2.34
CA MET A 126 5.31 4.48 0.89
C MET A 126 4.77 5.84 0.45
N ALA A 127 5.25 6.32 -0.70
CA ALA A 127 4.72 7.54 -1.30
C ALA A 127 3.24 7.38 -1.70
N PRO A 128 2.48 8.50 -1.81
CA PRO A 128 1.13 8.47 -2.34
C PRO A 128 1.04 7.76 -3.68
N GLY A 129 -0.09 7.08 -3.93
CA GLY A 129 -0.29 6.23 -5.10
C GLY A 129 0.21 4.79 -4.92
N SER A 130 0.81 4.47 -3.77
CA SER A 130 1.18 3.08 -3.47
C SER A 130 -0.06 2.20 -3.29
N HIS A 131 0.00 0.98 -3.82
CA HIS A 131 -1.01 -0.04 -3.63
C HIS A 131 -0.58 -1.10 -2.64
N HIS A 132 0.62 -1.64 -2.83
CA HIS A 132 1.24 -2.53 -1.86
C HIS A 132 2.77 -2.45 -1.93
N PHE A 133 3.38 -2.97 -0.88
CA PHE A 133 4.79 -3.32 -0.85
C PHE A 133 4.96 -4.68 -0.19
N ILE A 134 5.74 -5.55 -0.81
CA ILE A 134 6.05 -6.88 -0.30
C ILE A 134 7.56 -7.11 -0.35
N ALA A 135 8.12 -7.70 0.70
CA ALA A 135 9.48 -8.19 0.71
C ALA A 135 9.49 -9.72 0.69
N TYR A 136 10.28 -10.26 -0.19
CA TYR A 136 10.50 -11.69 -0.34
C TYR A 136 11.95 -12.06 -0.06
N GLN A 137 12.20 -13.24 0.46
CA GLN A 137 13.49 -13.93 0.37
C GLN A 137 13.40 -15.05 -0.66
N PHE A 138 14.53 -15.43 -1.20
CA PHE A 138 14.62 -16.54 -2.14
C PHE A 138 14.56 -17.87 -1.40
N SER A 139 13.90 -18.87 -1.99
CA SER A 139 13.90 -20.24 -1.45
C SER A 139 15.21 -20.95 -1.72
N GLU A 140 15.45 -22.06 -1.03
CA GLU A 140 16.59 -22.94 -1.27
C GLU A 140 16.57 -23.58 -2.68
N ASN A 141 15.41 -23.54 -3.35
CA ASN A 141 15.23 -24.08 -4.70
C ASN A 141 15.52 -23.04 -5.80
N TRP A 142 15.87 -21.83 -5.44
CA TRP A 142 16.19 -20.78 -6.41
C TRP A 142 17.40 -21.17 -7.24
N GLN A 143 17.21 -21.33 -8.57
CA GLN A 143 18.24 -21.83 -9.50
C GLN A 143 18.62 -20.83 -10.60
N TRP A 144 18.03 -19.63 -10.58
CA TRP A 144 18.14 -18.66 -11.68
C TRP A 144 19.33 -17.72 -11.55
N GLY A 145 20.16 -17.93 -10.53
CA GLY A 145 21.28 -17.05 -10.23
C GLY A 145 20.86 -15.77 -9.49
N GLU A 146 21.84 -15.00 -9.11
CA GLU A 146 21.64 -13.71 -8.43
C GLU A 146 21.11 -12.69 -9.44
N PRO A 147 19.97 -12.01 -9.17
CA PRO A 147 19.51 -10.93 -10.03
C PRO A 147 20.49 -9.75 -10.03
N ASP A 148 20.41 -8.90 -11.05
CA ASP A 148 21.21 -7.67 -11.10
C ASP A 148 20.79 -6.74 -9.93
N PRO A 149 21.72 -6.38 -9.03
CA PRO A 149 21.42 -5.56 -7.87
C PRO A 149 20.87 -4.19 -8.23
N TYR A 150 19.88 -3.73 -7.46
CA TYR A 150 19.35 -2.36 -7.52
C TYR A 150 18.76 -1.98 -8.89
N THR A 151 18.30 -2.97 -9.65
CA THR A 151 17.61 -2.78 -10.94
C THR A 151 16.11 -2.97 -10.81
N TYR A 152 15.34 -2.23 -11.62
CA TYR A 152 13.89 -2.39 -11.72
C TYR A 152 13.57 -3.45 -12.76
N ARG A 153 12.92 -4.52 -12.33
CA ARG A 153 12.41 -5.59 -13.21
C ARG A 153 10.90 -5.43 -13.29
N ASP A 154 10.46 -4.60 -14.24
CA ASP A 154 9.06 -4.24 -14.40
C ASP A 154 8.20 -5.42 -14.83
N ILE A 155 6.98 -5.52 -14.27
CA ILE A 155 6.04 -6.62 -14.51
C ILE A 155 4.99 -6.22 -15.56
N HIS A 156 4.69 -4.93 -15.70
CA HIS A 156 3.62 -4.41 -16.57
C HIS A 156 4.12 -3.43 -17.62
N ALA A 157 3.50 -3.47 -18.81
CA ALA A 157 3.65 -2.43 -19.82
C ALA A 157 3.09 -1.08 -19.27
N PRO A 158 3.62 0.10 -19.71
CA PRO A 158 4.53 0.30 -20.84
C PRO A 158 6.03 0.30 -20.46
N TYR A 159 6.35 -0.18 -19.30
CA TYR A 159 7.72 -0.28 -18.79
C TYR A 159 8.47 -1.42 -19.49
N GLU A 160 9.76 -1.59 -19.20
CA GLU A 160 10.68 -2.40 -20.00
C GLU A 160 10.28 -3.89 -20.11
N ASP A 161 10.80 -4.58 -21.09
CA ASP A 161 10.73 -6.00 -21.50
C ASP A 161 9.78 -6.91 -20.69
N VAL A 162 8.51 -6.56 -20.77
CA VAL A 162 7.41 -7.12 -19.96
C VAL A 162 7.33 -8.65 -20.09
N PHE A 163 7.59 -9.21 -21.29
CA PHE A 163 7.44 -10.65 -21.48
C PHE A 163 8.46 -11.47 -20.68
N PHE A 164 9.72 -11.06 -20.70
CA PHE A 164 10.78 -11.73 -19.94
C PHE A 164 10.58 -11.53 -18.45
N ASN A 165 10.27 -10.30 -18.04
CA ASN A 165 10.02 -9.96 -16.63
C ASN A 165 8.78 -10.67 -16.08
N GLN A 166 7.70 -10.79 -16.85
CA GLN A 166 6.53 -11.58 -16.44
C GLN A 166 6.86 -13.06 -16.23
N LEU A 167 7.64 -13.65 -17.12
CA LEU A 167 8.07 -15.03 -16.97
C LEU A 167 8.91 -15.21 -15.70
N MET A 168 9.85 -14.31 -15.47
CA MET A 168 10.70 -14.31 -14.26
C MET A 168 9.86 -14.04 -13.00
N ALA A 169 8.90 -13.13 -13.05
CA ALA A 169 8.00 -12.89 -11.92
C ALA A 169 7.13 -14.11 -11.59
N MET A 170 6.57 -14.79 -12.60
CA MET A 170 5.80 -16.01 -12.38
C MET A 170 6.65 -17.13 -11.78
N GLN A 171 7.91 -17.25 -12.19
CA GLN A 171 8.84 -18.21 -11.60
C GLN A 171 9.25 -17.79 -10.19
N ALA A 172 9.49 -16.51 -9.98
CA ALA A 172 9.79 -15.94 -8.68
C ALA A 172 8.68 -16.15 -7.66
N ILE A 173 7.41 -16.00 -8.05
CA ILE A 173 6.25 -16.25 -7.16
C ILE A 173 6.29 -17.67 -6.56
N ASN A 174 6.76 -18.67 -7.31
CA ASN A 174 6.85 -20.04 -6.83
C ASN A 174 8.08 -20.30 -5.94
N GLU A 175 9.14 -19.50 -6.11
CA GLU A 175 10.42 -19.69 -5.44
C GLU A 175 10.74 -18.57 -4.43
N HIS A 176 9.81 -17.63 -4.26
CA HIS A 176 9.88 -16.60 -3.22
C HIS A 176 9.18 -17.06 -1.95
N ILE A 177 9.77 -16.70 -0.82
CA ILE A 177 9.20 -16.86 0.50
C ILE A 177 8.86 -15.47 1.03
N PHE A 178 7.58 -15.25 1.35
CA PHE A 178 7.11 -14.00 1.94
C PHE A 178 7.83 -13.70 3.26
N VAL A 179 8.35 -12.50 3.39
CA VAL A 179 8.99 -12.00 4.62
C VAL A 179 8.07 -11.04 5.37
N PHE A 180 7.69 -9.96 4.72
CA PHE A 180 6.69 -9.00 5.21
C PHE A 180 6.08 -8.22 4.04
N GLY A 181 4.99 -7.53 4.30
CA GLY A 181 4.37 -6.66 3.32
C GLY A 181 3.17 -5.94 3.90
N SER A 182 2.75 -4.88 3.22
CA SER A 182 1.59 -4.08 3.59
C SER A 182 0.94 -3.45 2.37
N GLN A 183 -0.36 -3.20 2.49
CA GLN A 183 -1.14 -2.35 1.59
C GLN A 183 -1.37 -0.94 2.19
N TRP A 184 -0.78 -0.68 3.35
CA TRP A 184 -0.89 0.60 4.03
C TRP A 184 0.32 1.47 3.72
N PRO A 185 0.12 2.76 3.39
CA PRO A 185 1.23 3.68 3.09
C PRO A 185 2.21 3.87 4.25
N ALA A 186 1.74 3.73 5.47
CA ALA A 186 2.58 3.70 6.66
C ALA A 186 2.22 2.49 7.52
N TRP A 187 3.22 1.70 7.87
CA TRP A 187 3.00 0.48 8.64
C TRP A 187 4.21 0.15 9.50
N SER A 188 3.95 -0.35 10.69
CA SER A 188 4.97 -0.88 11.57
C SER A 188 4.49 -2.15 12.28
N TYR A 189 5.39 -3.08 12.48
CA TYR A 189 5.13 -4.31 13.24
C TYR A 189 6.33 -4.66 14.09
N SER A 190 6.06 -4.98 15.35
CA SER A 190 7.07 -5.49 16.28
C SER A 190 6.67 -6.88 16.75
N PHE A 191 7.57 -7.83 16.62
CA PHE A 191 7.38 -9.16 17.19
C PHE A 191 7.42 -9.10 18.72
N PRO A 192 6.69 -10.00 19.42
CA PRO A 192 6.77 -10.12 20.86
C PRO A 192 8.20 -10.35 21.35
N GLU A 193 8.46 -10.03 22.62
CA GLU A 193 9.78 -10.27 23.22
C GLU A 193 10.20 -11.75 23.09
N GLY A 194 11.43 -11.98 22.66
CA GLY A 194 11.98 -13.31 22.43
C GLY A 194 11.57 -13.94 21.08
N VAL A 195 10.75 -13.26 20.26
CA VAL A 195 10.33 -13.73 18.94
C VAL A 195 10.94 -12.86 17.85
N ALA A 196 11.40 -13.48 16.78
CA ALA A 196 11.86 -12.80 15.60
C ALA A 196 11.63 -13.64 14.33
N LEU A 197 11.45 -13.00 13.20
CA LEU A 197 11.40 -13.67 11.91
C LEU A 197 12.84 -13.89 11.44
N ARG A 198 13.18 -15.14 11.16
CA ARG A 198 14.48 -15.50 10.58
C ARG A 198 14.46 -15.24 9.08
N VAL A 199 15.44 -14.52 8.59
CA VAL A 199 15.76 -14.39 7.17
C VAL A 199 17.11 -15.06 6.95
N ALA A 200 17.10 -16.13 6.17
CA ALA A 200 18.28 -16.92 5.82
C ALA A 200 18.28 -17.10 4.31
N SER A 201 18.87 -16.17 3.60
CA SER A 201 18.92 -16.21 2.14
C SER A 201 20.32 -15.82 1.69
N GLU A 202 20.94 -16.70 0.93
CA GLU A 202 22.20 -16.43 0.24
C GLU A 202 22.04 -15.30 -0.79
N TYR A 203 20.82 -15.07 -1.26
CA TYR A 203 20.51 -14.14 -2.34
C TYR A 203 19.93 -12.80 -1.86
N GLY A 204 19.76 -12.58 -0.55
CA GLY A 204 19.19 -11.32 -0.06
C GLY A 204 17.67 -11.23 -0.21
N LEU A 205 17.15 -10.05 -0.55
CA LEU A 205 15.71 -9.79 -0.64
C LEU A 205 15.32 -9.31 -2.03
N ASP A 206 14.12 -9.68 -2.42
CA ASP A 206 13.41 -9.13 -3.57
C ASP A 206 12.24 -8.28 -3.07
N LEU A 207 12.25 -7.00 -3.41
CA LEU A 207 11.29 -6.01 -2.96
C LEU A 207 10.30 -5.72 -4.08
N ASN A 208 9.01 -5.90 -3.82
CA ASN A 208 7.95 -5.76 -4.81
C ASN A 208 6.99 -4.62 -4.43
N PRO A 209 7.26 -3.40 -4.86
CA PRO A 209 6.33 -2.29 -4.77
C PRO A 209 5.39 -2.23 -5.98
N HIS A 210 4.17 -1.75 -5.75
CA HIS A 210 3.15 -1.53 -6.77
C HIS A 210 2.49 -0.18 -6.58
N TYR A 211 2.42 0.61 -7.63
CA TYR A 211 1.91 1.98 -7.64
C TYR A 211 0.91 2.21 -8.75
N PHE A 212 -0.06 3.10 -8.48
CA PHE A 212 -1.01 3.63 -9.45
C PHE A 212 -0.82 5.13 -9.64
N ASN A 213 -1.06 5.61 -10.85
CA ASN A 213 -1.10 7.02 -11.21
C ASN A 213 -2.28 7.29 -12.16
N TYR A 214 -3.51 7.12 -11.63
CA TYR A 214 -4.76 7.36 -12.34
C TYR A 214 -5.35 8.74 -12.04
#